data_a91cf675a25dd4b4c220e0eade05c813
#
_entry.id   a91cf675a25dd4b4c220e0eade05c813
#
_cell.length_a   1.000
_cell.length_b   1.000
_cell.length_c   1.000
_cell.angle_alpha   90.00
_cell.angle_beta   90.00
_cell.angle_gamma   90.00
#
_symmetry.space_group_name_H-M   'P 1'
#
loop_
_entity.id
_entity.type
_entity.pdbx_description
1 polymer ?
#
loop_
_entity_poly.entity_id
_entity_poly.type
_entity_poly.pdbx_seq_one_letter_code
_entity_poly.pdbx_strand_id
1 'polypeptide(L)'
;MKISILPRTVKEQNNLRPFQKATLDALRIGKANLIIVEAPVGAGKSHIVRRIVKDESLAGHPIILTYPTKILMNAQIYALKKELLNIRHWPDEPEVSSELTLFEYSTDALIRYIRNHPEIVRLDKSEIIGQVLRSHQFLSRKNIIVTTPDVLHLIKKGFYRGSQRLEALLNKAIVVFDEFHLYTGLTNFAPLLDWLADSVAHKIVFLSATPTTSEDLHGICKKYTTEKIEFKDSIGGESDKIFNYPLHLYIEGCRYTRTDVMLEQLKKYLPVLPKPAAVIFDSIFRLRHLKPVLEKEFGKQFIISEYSGMKKENISFNQKTVILGTASIEVGVEMPIKSLITETSYWTSAIQRLGRVGRLERGEAVLLTRKRLTPFLRNRETLTRYELEQEVLKSALKETSGAMVSGEMFRGDSYPFIVVDRGNNNFAMPYTEAIFSMFDIDDDFVT
;
A
#
# COMPACT_ATOMS: atom_id res chain seq x y z
N MET A 1 -2.56 24.12 -16.36
CA MET A 1 -3.35 23.51 -17.45
C MET A 1 -4.44 22.66 -16.83
N LYS A 2 -5.69 22.70 -17.39
CA LYS A 2 -6.84 21.91 -16.89
C LYS A 2 -7.18 20.82 -17.92
N ILE A 3 -7.43 19.60 -17.46
CA ILE A 3 -7.75 18.44 -18.31
C ILE A 3 -8.93 17.70 -17.67
N SER A 4 -9.83 17.20 -18.49
CA SER A 4 -10.92 16.33 -18.08
C SER A 4 -10.51 14.87 -18.27
N ILE A 5 -10.54 14.10 -17.20
CA ILE A 5 -10.27 12.67 -17.21
C ILE A 5 -11.60 11.92 -17.21
N LEU A 6 -11.79 11.09 -18.23
CA LEU A 6 -13.00 10.29 -18.40
C LEU A 6 -13.16 9.23 -17.31
N PRO A 7 -14.38 8.82 -16.99
CA PRO A 7 -14.65 7.75 -16.04
C PRO A 7 -14.08 6.42 -16.54
N ARG A 8 -13.83 5.51 -15.62
CA ARG A 8 -13.45 4.13 -15.91
C ARG A 8 -14.62 3.21 -15.61
N THR A 9 -14.93 2.34 -16.52
CA THR A 9 -16.04 1.39 -16.41
C THR A 9 -15.58 -0.05 -16.53
N VAL A 10 -16.36 -0.98 -16.00
CA VAL A 10 -16.06 -2.42 -16.04
C VAL A 10 -17.35 -3.25 -16.09
N LYS A 11 -17.33 -4.34 -16.86
CA LYS A 11 -18.37 -5.36 -16.80
C LYS A 11 -18.29 -6.10 -15.46
N GLU A 12 -19.44 -6.37 -14.87
CA GLU A 12 -19.54 -7.14 -13.64
C GLU A 12 -20.54 -8.27 -13.86
N GLN A 13 -20.11 -9.52 -13.63
CA GLN A 13 -20.96 -10.71 -13.73
C GLN A 13 -20.96 -11.45 -12.40
N ASN A 14 -22.11 -11.71 -11.83
CA ASN A 14 -22.27 -12.40 -10.53
C ASN A 14 -21.44 -11.71 -9.41
N ASN A 15 -21.44 -10.39 -9.38
CA ASN A 15 -20.64 -9.57 -8.46
C ASN A 15 -19.12 -9.80 -8.55
N LEU A 16 -18.63 -10.26 -9.70
CA LEU A 16 -17.20 -10.39 -10.00
C LEU A 16 -16.86 -9.68 -11.31
N ARG A 17 -15.72 -9.03 -11.30
CA ARG A 17 -15.09 -8.45 -12.49
C ARG A 17 -14.28 -9.52 -13.22
N PRO A 18 -14.07 -9.42 -14.54
CA PRO A 18 -13.39 -10.47 -15.31
C PRO A 18 -12.03 -10.86 -14.73
N PHE A 19 -11.20 -9.90 -14.34
CA PHE A 19 -9.89 -10.18 -13.75
C PHE A 19 -9.99 -10.88 -12.37
N GLN A 20 -11.01 -10.54 -11.56
CA GLN A 20 -11.25 -11.21 -10.28
C GLN A 20 -11.63 -12.67 -10.49
N LYS A 21 -12.52 -12.93 -11.45
CA LYS A 21 -12.90 -14.29 -11.82
C LYS A 21 -11.68 -15.07 -12.32
N ALA A 22 -10.92 -14.50 -13.27
CA ALA A 22 -9.70 -15.14 -13.79
C ALA A 22 -8.70 -15.48 -12.67
N THR A 23 -8.53 -14.59 -11.69
CA THR A 23 -7.64 -14.85 -10.55
C THR A 23 -8.13 -16.03 -9.70
N LEU A 24 -9.43 -16.11 -9.41
CA LEU A 24 -9.98 -17.24 -8.65
C LEU A 24 -9.88 -18.55 -9.42
N ASP A 25 -10.13 -18.52 -10.73
CA ASP A 25 -10.00 -19.70 -11.59
C ASP A 25 -8.53 -20.16 -11.67
N ALA A 26 -7.56 -19.24 -11.80
CA ALA A 26 -6.12 -19.54 -11.74
C ALA A 26 -5.71 -20.17 -10.40
N LEU A 27 -6.29 -19.74 -9.30
CA LEU A 27 -6.06 -20.33 -7.97
C LEU A 27 -6.60 -21.74 -7.83
N ARG A 28 -7.81 -21.99 -8.37
CA ARG A 28 -8.52 -23.27 -8.21
C ARG A 28 -7.96 -24.37 -9.11
N ILE A 29 -7.78 -24.06 -10.38
CA ILE A 29 -7.47 -25.05 -11.43
C ILE A 29 -6.22 -24.72 -12.25
N GLY A 30 -5.68 -23.51 -12.13
CA GLY A 30 -4.51 -23.08 -12.87
C GLY A 30 -3.24 -23.85 -12.48
N LYS A 31 -2.34 -24.06 -13.44
CA LYS A 31 -1.04 -24.72 -13.23
C LYS A 31 0.04 -23.77 -12.72
N ALA A 32 -0.21 -22.45 -12.78
CA ALA A 32 0.76 -21.45 -12.39
C ALA A 32 1.01 -21.47 -10.87
N ASN A 33 2.28 -21.38 -10.49
CA ASN A 33 2.69 -21.19 -9.10
C ASN A 33 2.66 -19.72 -8.69
N LEU A 34 2.95 -18.83 -9.65
CA LEU A 34 2.88 -17.39 -9.51
C LEU A 34 1.69 -16.82 -10.30
N ILE A 35 0.90 -15.99 -9.66
CA ILE A 35 -0.22 -15.27 -10.28
C ILE A 35 0.00 -13.79 -10.07
N ILE A 36 0.20 -13.04 -11.14
CA ILE A 36 0.40 -11.59 -11.11
C ILE A 36 -0.88 -10.90 -11.57
N VAL A 37 -1.50 -10.12 -10.70
CA VAL A 37 -2.74 -9.41 -10.98
C VAL A 37 -2.47 -7.91 -11.05
N GLU A 38 -2.55 -7.36 -12.24
CA GLU A 38 -2.43 -5.93 -12.49
C GLU A 38 -3.80 -5.32 -12.71
N ALA A 39 -4.25 -4.54 -11.75
CA ALA A 39 -5.54 -3.87 -11.84
C ALA A 39 -5.47 -2.48 -11.21
N PRO A 40 -6.07 -1.44 -11.82
CA PRO A 40 -5.94 -0.07 -11.38
C PRO A 40 -6.46 0.16 -9.95
N VAL A 41 -6.13 1.32 -9.39
CA VAL A 41 -6.65 1.75 -8.09
C VAL A 41 -8.18 1.82 -8.15
N GLY A 42 -8.85 1.24 -7.15
CA GLY A 42 -10.32 1.17 -7.12
C GLY A 42 -10.94 0.01 -7.91
N ALA A 43 -10.14 -0.77 -8.67
CA ALA A 43 -10.65 -1.90 -9.44
C ALA A 43 -11.16 -3.07 -8.57
N GLY A 44 -10.95 -3.04 -7.25
CA GLY A 44 -11.43 -4.09 -6.34
C GLY A 44 -10.48 -5.25 -6.16
N LYS A 45 -9.16 -5.00 -6.17
CA LYS A 45 -8.14 -6.02 -5.84
C LYS A 45 -8.38 -6.66 -4.46
N SER A 46 -8.66 -5.87 -3.44
CA SER A 46 -8.96 -6.38 -2.10
C SER A 46 -10.20 -7.28 -2.05
N HIS A 47 -11.11 -7.19 -3.03
CA HIS A 47 -12.24 -8.10 -3.14
C HIS A 47 -11.80 -9.53 -3.49
N ILE A 48 -10.72 -9.69 -4.26
CA ILE A 48 -10.11 -11.00 -4.55
C ILE A 48 -9.72 -11.68 -3.24
N VAL A 49 -9.03 -10.97 -2.35
CA VAL A 49 -8.60 -11.49 -1.03
C VAL A 49 -9.81 -12.01 -0.25
N ARG A 50 -10.89 -11.24 -0.20
CA ARG A 50 -12.13 -11.65 0.50
C ARG A 50 -12.78 -12.89 -0.11
N ARG A 51 -12.71 -13.01 -1.43
CA ARG A 51 -13.23 -14.21 -2.14
C ARG A 51 -12.37 -15.43 -1.90
N ILE A 52 -11.04 -15.30 -1.89
CA ILE A 52 -10.11 -16.39 -1.54
C ILE A 52 -10.44 -16.94 -0.15
N VAL A 53 -10.66 -16.03 0.80
CA VAL A 53 -10.99 -16.41 2.18
C VAL A 53 -12.29 -17.18 2.28
N LYS A 54 -13.32 -16.80 1.50
CA LYS A 54 -14.64 -17.43 1.50
C LYS A 54 -14.73 -18.70 0.63
N ASP A 55 -13.70 -18.99 -0.15
CA ASP A 55 -13.74 -20.07 -1.12
C ASP A 55 -13.53 -21.43 -0.45
N GLU A 56 -14.58 -22.25 -0.47
CA GLU A 56 -14.55 -23.59 0.11
C GLU A 56 -13.60 -24.54 -0.64
N SER A 57 -13.44 -24.35 -1.96
CA SER A 57 -12.50 -25.16 -2.74
C SER A 57 -11.03 -24.93 -2.35
N LEU A 58 -10.74 -23.81 -1.69
CA LEU A 58 -9.44 -23.43 -1.18
C LEU A 58 -9.31 -23.67 0.35
N ALA A 59 -10.31 -24.28 0.98
CA ALA A 59 -10.36 -24.46 2.44
C ALA A 59 -9.20 -25.31 3.01
N GLY A 60 -8.62 -26.20 2.19
CA GLY A 60 -7.48 -27.03 2.58
C GLY A 60 -6.13 -26.28 2.62
N HIS A 61 -6.10 -25.01 2.22
CA HIS A 61 -4.88 -24.21 2.15
C HIS A 61 -4.92 -23.09 3.19
N PRO A 62 -3.90 -22.97 4.06
CA PRO A 62 -3.71 -21.76 4.87
C PRO A 62 -3.58 -20.54 3.95
N ILE A 63 -4.10 -19.40 4.39
CA ILE A 63 -4.02 -18.16 3.62
C ILE A 63 -3.12 -17.18 4.36
N ILE A 64 -2.11 -16.66 3.67
CA ILE A 64 -1.21 -15.66 4.22
C ILE A 64 -1.40 -14.37 3.42
N LEU A 65 -1.83 -13.33 4.11
CA LEU A 65 -2.02 -12.01 3.55
C LEU A 65 -0.89 -11.10 3.99
N THR A 66 -0.12 -10.60 3.06
CA THR A 66 0.97 -9.67 3.35
C THR A 66 0.66 -8.27 2.85
N TYR A 67 0.92 -7.30 3.71
CA TYR A 67 0.68 -5.89 3.44
C TYR A 67 1.94 -5.06 3.67
N PRO A 68 2.25 -4.06 2.81
CA PRO A 68 3.47 -3.27 2.90
C PRO A 68 3.56 -2.40 4.15
N THR A 69 2.42 -2.05 4.71
CA THR A 69 2.37 -1.18 5.88
C THR A 69 1.38 -1.71 6.91
N LYS A 70 1.68 -1.47 8.19
CA LYS A 70 0.76 -1.78 9.30
C LYS A 70 -0.59 -1.07 9.15
N ILE A 71 -0.61 0.11 8.55
CA ILE A 71 -1.85 0.88 8.32
C ILE A 71 -2.77 0.14 7.37
N LEU A 72 -2.24 -0.30 6.24
CA LEU A 72 -3.00 -1.09 5.27
C LEU A 72 -3.44 -2.41 5.88
N MET A 73 -2.54 -3.09 6.59
CA MET A 73 -2.83 -4.33 7.30
C MET A 73 -4.02 -4.16 8.26
N ASN A 74 -4.00 -3.15 9.12
CA ASN A 74 -5.08 -2.89 10.08
C ASN A 74 -6.41 -2.54 9.38
N ALA A 75 -6.36 -1.76 8.31
CA ALA A 75 -7.55 -1.44 7.52
C ALA A 75 -8.17 -2.70 6.88
N GLN A 76 -7.34 -3.61 6.37
CA GLN A 76 -7.81 -4.85 5.77
C GLN A 76 -8.30 -5.86 6.84
N ILE A 77 -7.66 -5.95 8.00
CA ILE A 77 -8.17 -6.71 9.15
C ILE A 77 -9.58 -6.24 9.52
N TYR A 78 -9.75 -4.92 9.67
CA TYR A 78 -11.06 -4.34 9.97
C TYR A 78 -12.11 -4.69 8.90
N ALA A 79 -11.75 -4.57 7.63
CA ALA A 79 -12.65 -4.90 6.51
C ALA A 79 -13.01 -6.40 6.49
N LEU A 80 -12.05 -7.30 6.75
CA LEU A 80 -12.29 -8.73 6.86
C LEU A 80 -13.22 -9.06 8.02
N LYS A 81 -13.00 -8.48 9.20
CA LYS A 81 -13.87 -8.66 10.38
C LYS A 81 -15.30 -8.23 10.09
N LYS A 82 -15.49 -7.09 9.42
CA LYS A 82 -16.82 -6.58 9.06
C LYS A 82 -17.57 -7.47 8.07
N GLU A 83 -16.85 -8.10 7.14
CA GLU A 83 -17.45 -8.89 6.08
C GLU A 83 -17.61 -10.37 6.44
N LEU A 84 -16.70 -10.90 7.26
CA LEU A 84 -16.72 -12.27 7.74
C LEU A 84 -17.37 -12.30 9.12
N LEU A 85 -18.67 -12.45 9.14
CA LEU A 85 -19.42 -12.68 10.38
C LEU A 85 -18.87 -13.95 11.08
N ASN A 86 -18.65 -13.89 12.39
CA ASN A 86 -18.13 -15.00 13.20
C ASN A 86 -16.67 -15.40 12.93
N ILE A 87 -15.80 -14.47 12.56
CA ILE A 87 -14.37 -14.70 12.51
C ILE A 87 -13.75 -14.44 13.88
N ARG A 88 -12.96 -15.41 14.36
CA ARG A 88 -12.12 -15.21 15.53
C ARG A 88 -10.91 -14.36 15.15
N HIS A 89 -10.63 -13.31 15.89
CA HIS A 89 -9.46 -12.45 15.67
C HIS A 89 -8.47 -12.57 16.83
N TRP A 90 -7.35 -13.22 16.61
CA TRP A 90 -6.25 -13.21 17.56
C TRP A 90 -5.40 -11.93 17.36
N PRO A 91 -5.05 -11.18 18.40
CA PRO A 91 -5.14 -11.55 19.83
C PRO A 91 -6.37 -11.01 20.57
N ASP A 92 -7.28 -10.32 19.91
CA ASP A 92 -8.29 -9.50 20.60
C ASP A 92 -9.53 -10.32 21.08
N GLU A 93 -9.82 -11.44 20.41
CA GLU A 93 -10.99 -12.28 20.68
C GLU A 93 -10.60 -13.77 20.79
N PRO A 94 -9.88 -14.17 21.84
CA PRO A 94 -9.30 -15.51 21.92
C PRO A 94 -10.33 -16.65 22.11
N GLU A 95 -11.52 -16.36 22.64
CA GLU A 95 -12.47 -17.40 23.11
C GLU A 95 -13.67 -17.66 22.21
N VAL A 96 -13.81 -16.96 21.09
CA VAL A 96 -14.95 -17.17 20.19
C VAL A 96 -14.83 -18.51 19.48
N SER A 97 -15.86 -19.37 19.60
CA SER A 97 -15.96 -20.59 18.82
C SER A 97 -16.25 -20.26 17.36
N SER A 98 -15.24 -20.33 16.51
CA SER A 98 -15.35 -20.07 15.07
C SER A 98 -14.51 -21.08 14.29
N GLU A 99 -14.99 -21.49 13.14
CA GLU A 99 -14.24 -22.34 12.22
C GLU A 99 -13.11 -21.61 11.51
N LEU A 100 -13.14 -20.27 11.50
CA LEU A 100 -12.20 -19.40 10.82
C LEU A 100 -11.46 -18.51 11.83
N THR A 101 -10.13 -18.58 11.81
CA THR A 101 -9.29 -17.73 12.66
C THR A 101 -8.50 -16.75 11.80
N LEU A 102 -8.64 -15.46 12.10
CA LEU A 102 -7.79 -14.39 11.60
C LEU A 102 -6.65 -14.17 12.60
N PHE A 103 -5.46 -14.54 12.22
CA PHE A 103 -4.28 -14.43 13.05
C PHE A 103 -3.44 -13.23 12.62
N GLU A 104 -3.46 -12.16 13.40
CA GLU A 104 -2.63 -11.00 13.18
C GLU A 104 -1.20 -11.26 13.69
N TYR A 105 -0.28 -11.49 12.77
CA TYR A 105 1.11 -11.73 13.11
C TYR A 105 1.94 -10.46 12.99
N SER A 106 1.90 -9.65 14.03
CA SER A 106 2.62 -8.36 14.12
C SER A 106 3.14 -8.11 15.54
N THR A 107 4.13 -7.24 15.67
CA THR A 107 4.64 -6.82 16.98
C THR A 107 3.53 -6.17 17.83
N ASP A 108 2.64 -5.40 17.20
CA ASP A 108 1.57 -4.70 17.91
C ASP A 108 0.52 -5.68 18.45
N ALA A 109 0.18 -6.70 17.66
CA ALA A 109 -0.69 -7.79 18.10
C ALA A 109 -0.10 -8.53 19.30
N LEU A 110 1.19 -8.84 19.24
CA LEU A 110 1.89 -9.49 20.33
C LEU A 110 1.91 -8.65 21.61
N ILE A 111 2.12 -7.33 21.50
CA ILE A 111 2.06 -6.41 22.64
C ILE A 111 0.65 -6.38 23.22
N ARG A 112 -0.39 -6.36 22.39
CA ARG A 112 -1.79 -6.45 22.89
C ARG A 112 -2.05 -7.75 23.61
N TYR A 113 -1.58 -8.87 23.05
CA TYR A 113 -1.70 -10.19 23.70
C TYR A 113 -1.05 -10.22 25.07
N ILE A 114 0.20 -9.73 25.20
CA ILE A 114 0.92 -9.66 26.47
C ILE A 114 0.18 -8.79 27.48
N ARG A 115 -0.40 -7.66 27.07
CA ARG A 115 -1.18 -6.80 27.98
C ARG A 115 -2.42 -7.49 28.53
N ASN A 116 -3.05 -8.33 27.74
CA ASN A 116 -4.23 -9.09 28.15
C ASN A 116 -3.90 -10.35 28.96
N HIS A 117 -2.63 -10.76 28.95
CA HIS A 117 -2.11 -11.96 29.63
C HIS A 117 -0.86 -11.62 30.44
N PRO A 118 -1.00 -10.90 31.57
CA PRO A 118 0.14 -10.45 32.38
C PRO A 118 0.99 -11.59 32.92
N GLU A 119 0.45 -12.79 33.05
CA GLU A 119 1.15 -14.00 33.46
C GLU A 119 2.29 -14.43 32.55
N ILE A 120 2.23 -14.03 31.26
CA ILE A 120 3.23 -14.40 30.25
C ILE A 120 4.31 -13.32 30.02
N VAL A 121 4.29 -12.23 30.78
CA VAL A 121 5.24 -11.09 30.62
C VAL A 121 6.71 -11.54 30.71
N ARG A 122 6.98 -12.62 31.43
CA ARG A 122 8.34 -13.18 31.60
C ARG A 122 8.84 -13.98 30.40
N LEU A 123 7.96 -14.33 29.47
CA LEU A 123 8.32 -15.08 28.27
C LEU A 123 8.87 -14.13 27.19
N ASP A 124 9.85 -14.61 26.45
CA ASP A 124 10.27 -13.86 25.27
C ASP A 124 9.21 -13.92 24.16
N LYS A 125 9.31 -13.00 23.19
CA LYS A 125 8.34 -12.92 22.08
C LYS A 125 8.24 -14.20 21.28
N SER A 126 9.35 -14.90 21.12
CA SER A 126 9.41 -16.16 20.36
C SER A 126 8.75 -17.31 21.10
N GLU A 127 8.83 -17.33 22.42
CA GLU A 127 8.17 -18.33 23.27
C GLU A 127 6.65 -18.14 23.25
N ILE A 128 6.18 -16.89 23.35
CA ILE A 128 4.76 -16.55 23.25
C ILE A 128 4.18 -17.00 21.89
N ILE A 129 4.86 -16.65 20.81
CA ILE A 129 4.47 -17.08 19.46
C ILE A 129 4.47 -18.59 19.38
N GLY A 130 5.51 -19.25 19.89
CA GLY A 130 5.60 -20.69 19.94
C GLY A 130 4.46 -21.36 20.72
N GLN A 131 3.95 -20.74 21.78
CA GLN A 131 2.78 -21.23 22.53
C GLN A 131 1.49 -21.06 21.74
N VAL A 132 1.27 -19.89 21.11
CA VAL A 132 0.10 -19.63 20.28
C VAL A 132 0.03 -20.60 19.10
N LEU A 133 1.15 -20.83 18.42
CA LEU A 133 1.22 -21.76 17.29
C LEU A 133 1.06 -23.24 17.70
N ARG A 134 1.31 -23.56 18.97
CA ARG A 134 1.07 -24.88 19.54
C ARG A 134 -0.36 -25.11 20.00
N SER A 135 -1.15 -24.05 20.14
CA SER A 135 -2.52 -24.20 20.60
C SER A 135 -3.31 -25.08 19.62
N HIS A 136 -4.03 -26.05 20.15
CA HIS A 136 -4.90 -26.95 19.35
C HIS A 136 -5.88 -26.17 18.48
N GLN A 137 -6.26 -24.99 18.92
CA GLN A 137 -7.16 -24.08 18.22
C GLN A 137 -6.56 -23.49 16.92
N PHE A 138 -5.24 -23.32 16.87
CA PHE A 138 -4.57 -22.86 15.66
C PHE A 138 -4.41 -23.99 14.61
N LEU A 139 -4.17 -25.21 15.06
CA LEU A 139 -3.88 -26.36 14.19
C LEU A 139 -5.11 -26.99 13.55
N SER A 140 -6.28 -26.81 14.15
CA SER A 140 -7.53 -27.54 13.76
C SER A 140 -8.48 -26.73 12.88
N ARG A 141 -8.16 -25.48 12.51
CA ARG A 141 -9.09 -24.57 11.83
C ARG A 141 -8.50 -23.96 10.58
N LYS A 142 -9.35 -23.44 9.70
CA LYS A 142 -8.92 -22.61 8.58
C LYS A 142 -8.29 -21.33 9.12
N ASN A 143 -7.00 -21.14 8.87
CA ASN A 143 -6.24 -19.99 9.36
C ASN A 143 -5.98 -18.99 8.25
N ILE A 144 -6.25 -17.73 8.56
CA ILE A 144 -5.84 -16.58 7.77
C ILE A 144 -4.76 -15.87 8.58
N ILE A 145 -3.54 -15.90 8.11
CA ILE A 145 -2.43 -15.18 8.72
C ILE A 145 -2.29 -13.84 8.01
N VAL A 146 -2.37 -12.76 8.79
CA VAL A 146 -2.16 -11.40 8.28
C VAL A 146 -0.86 -10.85 8.84
N THR A 147 0.04 -10.44 7.98
CA THR A 147 1.39 -10.04 8.38
C THR A 147 2.01 -9.04 7.40
N THR A 148 3.28 -8.73 7.60
CA THR A 148 4.11 -7.93 6.69
C THR A 148 5.24 -8.81 6.13
N PRO A 149 5.81 -8.50 4.97
CA PRO A 149 6.87 -9.34 4.35
C PRO A 149 8.13 -9.49 5.19
N ASP A 150 8.47 -8.47 5.98
CA ASP A 150 9.59 -8.52 6.92
C ASP A 150 9.41 -9.64 7.96
N VAL A 151 8.19 -9.89 8.40
CA VAL A 151 7.91 -11.01 9.33
C VAL A 151 8.14 -12.35 8.65
N LEU A 152 7.71 -12.53 7.40
CA LEU A 152 7.99 -13.77 6.65
C LEU A 152 9.50 -13.97 6.46
N HIS A 153 10.23 -12.89 6.22
CA HIS A 153 11.70 -12.93 6.13
C HIS A 153 12.35 -13.37 7.45
N LEU A 154 11.86 -12.87 8.59
CA LEU A 154 12.33 -13.30 9.91
C LEU A 154 12.03 -14.78 10.19
N ILE A 155 10.91 -15.29 9.70
CA ILE A 155 10.59 -16.73 9.78
C ILE A 155 11.59 -17.54 8.96
N LYS A 156 11.82 -17.15 7.70
CA LYS A 156 12.82 -17.76 6.82
C LYS A 156 14.21 -17.83 7.47
N LYS A 157 14.60 -16.78 8.18
CA LYS A 157 15.90 -16.69 8.87
C LYS A 157 15.95 -17.46 10.20
N GLY A 158 14.84 -18.05 10.63
CA GLY A 158 14.77 -18.79 11.88
C GLY A 158 14.87 -17.94 13.15
N PHE A 159 14.60 -16.64 13.08
CA PHE A 159 14.71 -15.72 14.23
C PHE A 159 13.68 -15.99 15.33
N TYR A 160 12.65 -16.78 15.06
CA TYR A 160 11.64 -17.14 16.06
C TYR A 160 11.83 -18.60 16.51
N ARG A 161 11.83 -18.85 17.81
CA ARG A 161 11.71 -20.21 18.34
C ARG A 161 10.40 -20.82 17.84
N GLY A 162 10.48 -21.96 17.16
CA GLY A 162 9.31 -22.59 16.53
C GLY A 162 9.04 -22.13 15.10
N SER A 163 9.95 -21.38 14.45
CA SER A 163 9.89 -21.04 13.02
C SER A 163 9.64 -22.25 12.13
N GLN A 164 10.21 -23.40 12.44
CA GLN A 164 9.95 -24.66 11.74
C GLN A 164 8.48 -25.08 11.72
N ARG A 165 7.74 -24.79 12.79
CA ARG A 165 6.28 -25.07 12.82
C ARG A 165 5.50 -24.08 11.98
N LEU A 166 5.93 -22.83 11.97
CA LEU A 166 5.36 -21.82 11.09
C LEU A 166 5.65 -22.17 9.63
N GLU A 167 6.85 -22.64 9.31
CA GLU A 167 7.16 -23.20 7.98
C GLU A 167 6.25 -24.37 7.63
N ALA A 168 5.95 -25.25 8.56
CA ALA A 168 5.03 -26.36 8.34
C ALA A 168 3.59 -25.87 8.06
N LEU A 169 3.17 -24.76 8.70
CA LEU A 169 1.86 -24.12 8.44
C LEU A 169 1.86 -23.36 7.11
N LEU A 170 3.00 -22.80 6.71
CA LEU A 170 3.16 -22.14 5.42
C LEU A 170 3.14 -23.15 4.29
N ASN A 171 3.48 -24.43 4.59
CA ASN A 171 3.46 -25.48 3.60
C ASN A 171 2.04 -25.64 3.01
N LYS A 172 1.96 -25.54 1.69
CA LYS A 172 0.70 -25.50 0.93
C LYS A 172 -0.14 -24.23 1.15
N ALA A 173 0.41 -23.16 1.71
CA ALA A 173 -0.31 -21.91 1.86
C ALA A 173 -0.50 -21.18 0.53
N ILE A 174 -1.59 -20.42 0.44
CA ILE A 174 -1.76 -19.39 -0.58
C ILE A 174 -1.23 -18.08 0.01
N VAL A 175 -0.15 -17.56 -0.57
CA VAL A 175 0.49 -16.33 -0.10
C VAL A 175 0.09 -15.18 -1.02
N VAL A 176 -0.53 -14.15 -0.46
CA VAL A 176 -0.98 -12.96 -1.21
C VAL A 176 -0.15 -11.75 -0.80
N PHE A 177 0.53 -11.15 -1.75
CA PHE A 177 1.23 -9.88 -1.60
C PHE A 177 0.37 -8.75 -2.18
N ASP A 178 -0.25 -7.96 -1.31
CA ASP A 178 -1.00 -6.77 -1.74
C ASP A 178 -0.05 -5.57 -1.92
N GLU A 179 -0.30 -4.76 -2.94
CA GLU A 179 0.54 -3.62 -3.35
C GLU A 179 2.03 -4.03 -3.52
N PHE A 180 2.27 -5.17 -4.17
CA PHE A 180 3.60 -5.79 -4.23
C PHE A 180 4.68 -4.92 -4.88
N HIS A 181 4.32 -3.94 -5.70
CA HIS A 181 5.26 -2.99 -6.29
C HIS A 181 6.05 -2.19 -5.23
N LEU A 182 5.55 -2.12 -3.99
CA LEU A 182 6.28 -1.49 -2.88
C LEU A 182 7.40 -2.38 -2.30
N TYR A 183 7.44 -3.64 -2.69
CA TYR A 183 8.49 -4.58 -2.27
C TYR A 183 9.56 -4.79 -3.33
N THR A 184 9.25 -4.48 -4.58
CA THR A 184 10.21 -4.62 -5.67
C THR A 184 11.35 -3.63 -5.49
N GLY A 185 12.58 -4.12 -5.58
CA GLY A 185 13.78 -3.34 -5.27
C GLY A 185 14.29 -3.47 -3.83
N LEU A 186 13.59 -4.21 -2.96
CA LEU A 186 14.15 -4.61 -1.68
C LEU A 186 15.10 -5.79 -1.88
N THR A 187 16.34 -5.65 -1.43
CA THR A 187 17.44 -6.61 -1.66
C THR A 187 17.06 -8.05 -1.25
N ASN A 188 16.24 -8.20 -0.21
CA ASN A 188 15.85 -9.48 0.34
C ASN A 188 14.51 -10.01 -0.17
N PHE A 189 13.84 -9.29 -1.06
CA PHE A 189 12.53 -9.71 -1.56
C PHE A 189 12.63 -10.90 -2.52
N ALA A 190 13.58 -10.87 -3.47
CA ALA A 190 13.79 -11.99 -4.38
C ALA A 190 14.17 -13.29 -3.64
N PRO A 191 15.12 -13.31 -2.69
CA PRO A 191 15.38 -14.48 -1.86
C PRO A 191 14.18 -14.96 -1.03
N LEU A 192 13.33 -14.04 -0.55
CA LEU A 192 12.09 -14.41 0.15
C LEU A 192 11.13 -15.14 -0.78
N LEU A 193 10.94 -14.63 -2.00
CA LEU A 193 10.07 -15.27 -2.99
C LEU A 193 10.58 -16.64 -3.43
N ASP A 194 11.88 -16.80 -3.64
CA ASP A 194 12.48 -18.07 -3.96
C ASP A 194 12.20 -19.11 -2.87
N TRP A 195 12.40 -18.74 -1.61
CA TRP A 195 12.10 -19.62 -0.50
C TRP A 195 10.61 -20.00 -0.42
N LEU A 196 9.71 -19.04 -0.62
CA LEU A 196 8.28 -19.31 -0.61
C LEU A 196 7.87 -20.24 -1.76
N ALA A 197 8.40 -20.00 -2.96
CA ALA A 197 8.03 -20.74 -4.15
C ALA A 197 8.64 -22.16 -4.18
N ASP A 198 9.87 -22.31 -3.71
CA ASP A 198 10.57 -23.60 -3.73
C ASP A 198 10.16 -24.53 -2.59
N SER A 199 9.83 -23.97 -1.42
CA SER A 199 9.77 -24.78 -0.20
C SER A 199 8.43 -24.76 0.51
N VAL A 200 7.57 -23.76 0.27
CA VAL A 200 6.51 -23.44 1.22
C VAL A 200 5.15 -23.23 0.60
N ALA A 201 5.03 -22.34 -0.38
CA ALA A 201 3.75 -21.91 -0.88
C ALA A 201 3.17 -22.88 -1.90
N HIS A 202 1.85 -23.13 -1.80
CA HIS A 202 1.10 -23.77 -2.88
C HIS A 202 0.96 -22.83 -4.08
N LYS A 203 0.61 -21.57 -3.80
CA LYS A 203 0.54 -20.50 -4.81
C LYS A 203 0.92 -19.17 -4.21
N ILE A 204 1.51 -18.31 -5.03
CA ILE A 204 1.84 -16.93 -4.68
C ILE A 204 1.05 -16.00 -5.58
N VAL A 205 0.35 -15.03 -5.00
CA VAL A 205 -0.46 -14.05 -5.70
C VAL A 205 0.10 -12.66 -5.44
N PHE A 206 0.41 -11.94 -6.50
CA PHE A 206 0.81 -10.54 -6.46
C PHE A 206 -0.32 -9.65 -6.93
N LEU A 207 -0.73 -8.70 -6.09
CA LEU A 207 -1.75 -7.70 -6.43
C LEU A 207 -1.09 -6.33 -6.53
N SER A 208 -1.23 -5.64 -7.66
CA SER A 208 -0.73 -4.28 -7.83
C SER A 208 -1.64 -3.41 -8.67
N ALA A 209 -1.60 -2.10 -8.39
CA ALA A 209 -2.23 -1.08 -9.23
C ALA A 209 -1.29 -0.58 -10.33
N THR A 210 0.00 -0.79 -10.16
CA THR A 210 1.03 -0.34 -11.09
C THR A 210 1.82 -1.53 -11.59
N PRO A 211 1.99 -1.68 -12.93
CA PRO A 211 2.83 -2.73 -13.46
C PRO A 211 4.26 -2.55 -12.94
N THR A 212 4.87 -3.65 -12.55
CA THR A 212 6.25 -3.64 -12.08
C THR A 212 7.16 -4.19 -13.15
N THR A 213 8.17 -3.43 -13.49
CA THR A 213 9.19 -3.78 -14.49
C THR A 213 10.54 -4.15 -13.85
N SER A 214 10.55 -4.50 -12.54
CA SER A 214 11.82 -4.82 -11.88
C SER A 214 12.47 -6.07 -12.50
N GLU A 215 13.78 -6.01 -12.71
CA GLU A 215 14.58 -7.12 -13.24
C GLU A 215 14.47 -8.36 -12.33
N ASP A 216 14.40 -8.15 -11.02
CA ASP A 216 14.26 -9.21 -10.02
C ASP A 216 12.96 -9.99 -10.22
N LEU A 217 11.83 -9.29 -10.40
CA LEU A 217 10.56 -9.95 -10.67
C LEU A 217 10.59 -10.70 -12.00
N HIS A 218 11.23 -10.14 -13.02
CA HIS A 218 11.40 -10.81 -14.31
C HIS A 218 12.23 -12.09 -14.20
N GLY A 219 13.29 -12.07 -13.38
CA GLY A 219 14.08 -13.27 -13.06
C GLY A 219 13.23 -14.35 -12.40
N ILE A 220 12.43 -13.98 -11.41
CA ILE A 220 11.52 -14.91 -10.70
C ILE A 220 10.45 -15.45 -11.64
N CYS A 221 9.82 -14.60 -12.45
CA CYS A 221 8.81 -15.03 -13.43
C CYS A 221 9.35 -16.02 -14.47
N LYS A 222 10.64 -15.95 -14.81
CA LYS A 222 11.28 -16.93 -15.69
C LYS A 222 11.56 -18.29 -15.00
N LYS A 223 11.79 -18.26 -13.69
CA LYS A 223 12.10 -19.47 -12.90
C LYS A 223 10.86 -20.30 -12.60
N TYR A 224 9.71 -19.65 -12.39
CA TYR A 224 8.46 -20.30 -12.00
C TYR A 224 7.38 -20.17 -13.07
N THR A 225 6.45 -21.14 -13.09
CA THR A 225 5.28 -21.06 -13.95
C THR A 225 4.41 -19.88 -13.52
N THR A 226 4.35 -18.86 -14.36
CA THR A 226 3.70 -17.57 -14.04
C THR A 226 2.49 -17.33 -14.94
N GLU A 227 1.38 -16.90 -14.35
CA GLU A 227 0.19 -16.42 -15.04
C GLU A 227 -0.01 -14.92 -14.75
N LYS A 228 -0.08 -14.11 -15.79
CA LYS A 228 -0.34 -12.68 -15.70
C LYS A 228 -1.79 -12.39 -16.04
N ILE A 229 -2.50 -11.73 -15.12
CA ILE A 229 -3.90 -11.35 -15.25
C ILE A 229 -3.97 -9.83 -15.22
N GLU A 230 -4.41 -9.25 -16.34
CA GLU A 230 -4.52 -7.81 -16.49
C GLU A 230 -5.98 -7.38 -16.48
N PHE A 231 -6.21 -6.23 -15.84
CA PHE A 231 -7.49 -5.56 -15.92
C PHE A 231 -7.69 -4.98 -17.32
N LYS A 232 -8.87 -5.19 -17.87
CA LYS A 232 -9.27 -4.57 -19.15
C LYS A 232 -10.44 -3.63 -18.89
N ASP A 233 -10.29 -2.38 -19.32
CA ASP A 233 -11.41 -1.42 -19.32
C ASP A 233 -12.50 -1.93 -20.28
N SER A 234 -13.76 -1.80 -19.88
CA SER A 234 -14.85 -2.02 -20.80
C SER A 234 -15.04 -0.80 -21.69
N ILE A 235 -15.45 -1.04 -22.93
CA ILE A 235 -15.73 0.04 -23.90
C ILE A 235 -17.20 0.43 -23.74
N GLY A 236 -17.52 1.14 -22.62
CA GLY A 236 -18.77 1.88 -22.42
C GLY A 236 -20.07 1.20 -22.87
N GLY A 237 -20.40 0.02 -22.33
CA GLY A 237 -21.71 -0.60 -22.53
C GLY A 237 -22.74 -0.04 -21.52
N GLU A 238 -24.03 -0.01 -21.86
CA GLU A 238 -25.09 0.47 -20.98
C GLU A 238 -25.18 -0.27 -19.62
N SER A 239 -24.64 -1.48 -19.53
CA SER A 239 -24.57 -2.29 -18.31
C SER A 239 -23.26 -2.15 -17.52
N ASP A 240 -22.34 -1.30 -17.95
CA ASP A 240 -21.02 -1.21 -17.34
C ASP A 240 -21.06 -0.36 -16.07
N LYS A 241 -20.46 -0.88 -15.02
CA LYS A 241 -20.40 -0.20 -13.73
C LYS A 241 -19.22 0.76 -13.66
N ILE A 242 -19.50 2.03 -13.33
CA ILE A 242 -18.47 3.03 -13.07
C ILE A 242 -17.79 2.70 -11.74
N PHE A 243 -16.48 2.64 -11.72
CA PHE A 243 -15.67 2.46 -10.49
C PHE A 243 -14.66 3.56 -10.25
N ASN A 244 -14.35 4.37 -11.28
CA ASN A 244 -13.65 5.63 -11.16
C ASN A 244 -14.49 6.70 -11.89
N TYR A 245 -14.94 7.69 -11.16
CA TYR A 245 -15.73 8.80 -11.69
C TYR A 245 -14.83 9.81 -12.42
N PRO A 246 -15.41 10.72 -13.21
CA PRO A 246 -14.65 11.76 -13.89
C PRO A 246 -13.79 12.58 -12.94
N LEU A 247 -12.62 12.98 -13.40
CA LEU A 247 -11.68 13.78 -12.63
C LEU A 247 -11.27 15.02 -13.43
N HIS A 248 -11.39 16.20 -12.82
CA HIS A 248 -10.75 17.40 -13.33
C HIS A 248 -9.33 17.50 -12.77
N LEU A 249 -8.36 17.44 -13.66
CA LEU A 249 -6.95 17.47 -13.30
C LEU A 249 -6.32 18.80 -13.72
N TYR A 250 -5.80 19.53 -12.74
CA TYR A 250 -4.94 20.69 -12.95
C TYR A 250 -3.49 20.25 -12.84
N ILE A 251 -2.67 20.55 -13.86
CA ILE A 251 -1.26 20.21 -13.88
C ILE A 251 -0.45 21.49 -13.86
N GLU A 252 0.40 21.60 -12.83
CA GLU A 252 1.29 22.73 -12.62
C GLU A 252 2.75 22.29 -12.62
N GLY A 253 3.53 22.80 -13.56
CA GLY A 253 4.98 22.62 -13.59
C GLY A 253 5.65 23.68 -12.70
N CYS A 254 6.12 23.29 -11.54
CA CYS A 254 6.73 24.22 -10.59
C CYS A 254 7.81 23.54 -9.75
N ARG A 255 8.69 24.35 -9.13
CA ARG A 255 9.69 23.88 -8.17
C ARG A 255 9.04 23.73 -6.78
N TYR A 256 8.10 22.79 -6.66
CA TYR A 256 7.33 22.54 -5.42
C TYR A 256 8.19 22.16 -4.21
N THR A 257 9.45 21.79 -4.40
CA THR A 257 10.39 21.53 -3.30
C THR A 257 10.75 22.81 -2.53
N ARG A 258 10.61 23.98 -3.15
CA ARG A 258 10.69 25.25 -2.44
C ARG A 258 9.41 25.51 -1.68
N THR A 259 9.52 25.76 -0.40
CA THR A 259 8.38 25.96 0.53
C THR A 259 7.51 27.15 0.14
N ASP A 260 8.12 28.26 -0.30
CA ASP A 260 7.43 29.45 -0.76
C ASP A 260 6.55 29.15 -2.00
N VAL A 261 7.13 28.47 -3.00
CA VAL A 261 6.39 28.07 -4.22
C VAL A 261 5.25 27.11 -3.89
N MET A 262 5.49 26.14 -3.01
CA MET A 262 4.43 25.22 -2.58
C MET A 262 3.30 25.96 -1.86
N LEU A 263 3.62 26.89 -0.98
CA LEU A 263 2.64 27.69 -0.26
C LEU A 263 1.80 28.55 -1.22
N GLU A 264 2.41 29.16 -2.23
CA GLU A 264 1.68 29.89 -3.29
C GLU A 264 0.68 28.99 -4.01
N GLN A 265 1.07 27.75 -4.39
CA GLN A 265 0.16 26.81 -5.02
C GLN A 265 -0.98 26.41 -4.08
N LEU A 266 -0.69 26.21 -2.80
CA LEU A 266 -1.72 25.89 -1.81
C LEU A 266 -2.70 27.08 -1.62
N LYS A 267 -2.19 28.30 -1.56
CA LYS A 267 -3.02 29.53 -1.51
C LYS A 267 -3.90 29.70 -2.74
N LYS A 268 -3.40 29.33 -3.91
CA LYS A 268 -4.15 29.39 -5.18
C LYS A 268 -5.29 28.38 -5.23
N TYR A 269 -5.06 27.15 -4.79
CA TYR A 269 -5.98 26.05 -5.06
C TYR A 269 -6.85 25.66 -3.86
N LEU A 270 -6.35 25.72 -2.61
CA LEU A 270 -7.14 25.31 -1.46
C LEU A 270 -8.48 26.03 -1.31
N PRO A 271 -8.60 27.36 -1.54
CA PRO A 271 -9.89 28.04 -1.40
C PRO A 271 -10.95 27.62 -2.41
N VAL A 272 -10.54 27.21 -3.61
CA VAL A 272 -11.47 26.96 -4.73
C VAL A 272 -11.82 25.48 -4.92
N LEU A 273 -11.01 24.57 -4.41
CA LEU A 273 -11.25 23.14 -4.52
C LEU A 273 -12.36 22.66 -3.58
N PRO A 274 -13.18 21.69 -3.98
CA PRO A 274 -14.23 21.12 -3.12
C PRO A 274 -13.63 20.39 -1.90
N LYS A 275 -14.39 20.38 -0.80
CA LYS A 275 -14.01 19.71 0.45
C LYS A 275 -14.90 18.49 0.71
N PRO A 276 -14.40 17.47 1.41
CA PRO A 276 -13.06 17.33 2.03
C PRO A 276 -11.93 17.29 1.00
N ALA A 277 -10.83 17.98 1.29
CA ALA A 277 -9.64 18.02 0.44
C ALA A 277 -8.45 17.32 1.11
N ALA A 278 -7.59 16.70 0.33
CA ALA A 278 -6.29 16.22 0.82
C ALA A 278 -5.14 16.97 0.15
N VAL A 279 -4.06 17.17 0.89
CA VAL A 279 -2.77 17.62 0.39
C VAL A 279 -1.74 16.55 0.70
N ILE A 280 -1.15 15.94 -0.31
CA ILE A 280 -0.17 14.87 -0.14
C ILE A 280 1.22 15.38 -0.52
N PHE A 281 2.10 15.33 0.46
CA PHE A 281 3.50 15.73 0.33
C PHE A 281 4.41 14.51 0.14
N ASP A 282 5.51 14.67 -0.59
CA ASP A 282 6.58 13.67 -0.67
C ASP A 282 7.42 13.63 0.63
N SER A 283 7.40 14.72 1.41
CA SER A 283 8.22 14.87 2.62
C SER A 283 7.37 15.19 3.85
N ILE A 284 7.58 14.43 4.94
CA ILE A 284 6.95 14.69 6.25
C ILE A 284 7.41 16.05 6.83
N PHE A 285 8.63 16.46 6.54
CA PHE A 285 9.19 17.73 7.04
C PHE A 285 8.52 18.92 6.38
N ARG A 286 8.30 18.85 5.07
CA ARG A 286 7.54 19.88 4.36
C ARG A 286 6.13 19.99 4.88
N LEU A 287 5.48 18.86 5.14
CA LEU A 287 4.17 18.83 5.78
C LEU A 287 4.20 19.58 7.11
N ARG A 288 5.16 19.21 7.99
CA ARG A 288 5.27 19.79 9.33
C ARG A 288 5.65 21.26 9.31
N HIS A 289 6.50 21.65 8.38
CA HIS A 289 6.87 23.06 8.21
C HIS A 289 5.70 23.90 7.69
N LEU A 290 4.92 23.38 6.74
CA LEU A 290 3.79 24.10 6.16
C LEU A 290 2.52 24.07 7.02
N LYS A 291 2.31 23.05 7.83
CA LYS A 291 1.10 22.91 8.66
C LYS A 291 0.81 24.15 9.50
N PRO A 292 1.71 24.65 10.35
CA PRO A 292 1.44 25.84 11.17
C PRO A 292 1.20 27.10 10.32
N VAL A 293 1.85 27.20 9.16
CA VAL A 293 1.62 28.33 8.23
C VAL A 293 0.23 28.26 7.64
N LEU A 294 -0.22 27.08 7.23
CA LEU A 294 -1.58 26.85 6.69
C LEU A 294 -2.65 27.03 7.76
N GLU A 295 -2.42 26.59 8.99
CA GLU A 295 -3.34 26.82 10.12
C GLU A 295 -3.48 28.31 10.43
N LYS A 296 -2.39 29.08 10.37
CA LYS A 296 -2.45 30.53 10.53
C LYS A 296 -3.21 31.21 9.39
N GLU A 297 -2.99 30.79 8.15
CA GLU A 297 -3.58 31.40 6.96
C GLU A 297 -5.06 31.03 6.78
N PHE A 298 -5.38 29.76 6.97
CA PHE A 298 -6.67 29.18 6.62
C PHE A 298 -7.47 28.63 7.79
N GLY A 299 -6.94 28.61 9.01
CA GLY A 299 -7.59 27.98 10.17
C GLY A 299 -8.96 28.56 10.54
N LYS A 300 -9.27 29.79 10.07
CA LYS A 300 -10.63 30.37 10.20
C LYS A 300 -11.63 29.78 9.19
N GLN A 301 -11.14 29.28 8.05
CA GLN A 301 -11.95 28.77 6.94
C GLN A 301 -12.02 27.25 6.92
N PHE A 302 -10.92 26.59 7.27
CA PHE A 302 -10.74 25.15 7.16
C PHE A 302 -10.29 24.51 8.47
N ILE A 303 -10.67 23.26 8.65
CA ILE A 303 -10.16 22.37 9.71
C ILE A 303 -8.99 21.58 9.11
N ILE A 304 -7.78 21.93 9.53
CA ILE A 304 -6.55 21.32 9.02
C ILE A 304 -6.13 20.18 9.95
N SER A 305 -6.13 18.96 9.44
CA SER A 305 -5.76 17.77 10.19
C SER A 305 -4.56 17.07 9.55
N GLU A 306 -3.73 16.42 10.37
CA GLU A 306 -2.57 15.66 9.91
C GLU A 306 -2.87 14.15 9.89
N TYR A 307 -2.55 13.51 8.78
CA TYR A 307 -2.54 12.06 8.65
C TYR A 307 -1.24 11.61 7.98
N SER A 308 -0.26 11.29 8.81
CA SER A 308 1.07 10.89 8.36
C SER A 308 1.51 9.59 9.05
N GLY A 309 2.66 9.05 8.67
CA GLY A 309 3.24 7.89 9.34
C GLY A 309 3.57 8.14 10.83
N MET A 310 3.75 9.42 11.22
CA MET A 310 4.12 9.80 12.58
C MET A 310 2.94 10.28 13.42
N LYS A 311 1.89 10.82 12.80
CA LYS A 311 0.72 11.35 13.49
C LYS A 311 -0.56 11.03 12.72
N LYS A 312 -1.57 10.56 13.44
CA LYS A 312 -2.91 10.31 12.90
C LYS A 312 -3.92 11.01 13.81
N GLU A 313 -4.41 12.13 13.35
CA GLU A 313 -5.48 12.85 14.02
C GLU A 313 -6.83 12.19 13.69
N ASN A 314 -7.78 12.29 14.63
CA ASN A 314 -9.16 11.90 14.34
C ASN A 314 -9.77 12.90 13.35
N ILE A 315 -10.14 12.45 12.17
CA ILE A 315 -10.61 13.29 11.10
C ILE A 315 -12.14 13.21 10.99
N SER A 316 -12.79 14.34 11.16
CA SER A 316 -14.21 14.49 10.82
C SER A 316 -14.32 15.00 9.39
N PHE A 317 -14.87 14.21 8.50
CA PHE A 317 -15.00 14.57 7.08
C PHE A 317 -16.21 15.46 6.85
N ASN A 318 -15.97 16.76 6.64
CA ASN A 318 -16.98 17.75 6.35
C ASN A 318 -16.52 18.76 5.29
N GLN A 319 -17.37 19.74 4.95
CA GLN A 319 -17.08 20.75 3.94
C GLN A 319 -15.96 21.76 4.32
N LYS A 320 -15.35 21.63 5.49
CA LYS A 320 -14.22 22.47 5.91
C LYS A 320 -12.93 21.67 6.10
N THR A 321 -12.98 20.36 5.91
CA THR A 321 -11.84 19.49 6.21
C THR A 321 -10.77 19.54 5.13
N VAL A 322 -9.54 19.81 5.56
CA VAL A 322 -8.31 19.69 4.78
C VAL A 322 -7.36 18.75 5.50
N ILE A 323 -6.97 17.69 4.83
CA ILE A 323 -6.10 16.65 5.37
C ILE A 323 -4.71 16.83 4.78
N LEU A 324 -3.72 17.04 5.64
CA LEU A 324 -2.32 17.05 5.24
C LEU A 324 -1.72 15.67 5.48
N GLY A 325 -1.08 15.09 4.48
CA GLY A 325 -0.48 13.77 4.63
C GLY A 325 0.69 13.51 3.70
N THR A 326 1.23 12.32 3.85
CA THR A 326 2.33 11.79 3.02
C THR A 326 1.89 10.49 2.36
N ALA A 327 2.82 9.65 1.94
CA ALA A 327 2.56 8.32 1.40
C ALA A 327 1.62 7.45 2.28
N SER A 328 1.44 7.79 3.56
CA SER A 328 0.47 7.12 4.44
C SER A 328 -0.98 7.26 3.97
N ILE A 329 -1.32 8.35 3.26
CA ILE A 329 -2.64 8.52 2.61
C ILE A 329 -2.68 7.76 1.28
N GLU A 330 -1.52 7.59 0.64
CA GLU A 330 -1.39 6.93 -0.65
C GLU A 330 -1.79 5.45 -0.59
N VAL A 331 -1.51 4.79 0.52
CA VAL A 331 -1.72 3.34 0.67
C VAL A 331 -2.64 3.03 1.86
N GLY A 332 -3.70 2.29 1.62
CA GLY A 332 -4.45 1.58 2.65
C GLY A 332 -5.57 2.32 3.38
N VAL A 333 -5.81 3.58 3.09
CA VAL A 333 -6.89 4.33 3.78
C VAL A 333 -7.97 4.75 2.79
N GLU A 334 -9.20 4.36 3.04
CA GLU A 334 -10.35 4.89 2.32
C GLU A 334 -10.82 6.18 3.00
N MET A 335 -10.63 7.30 2.32
CA MET A 335 -11.07 8.60 2.75
C MET A 335 -12.04 9.18 1.72
N PRO A 336 -13.20 9.72 2.13
CA PRO A 336 -14.18 10.31 1.22
C PRO A 336 -13.74 11.72 0.79
N ILE A 337 -12.56 11.85 0.18
CA ILE A 337 -12.03 13.12 -0.32
C ILE A 337 -12.61 13.45 -1.70
N LYS A 338 -12.99 14.71 -1.89
CA LYS A 338 -13.52 15.25 -3.14
C LYS A 338 -12.44 15.91 -3.99
N SER A 339 -11.38 16.39 -3.34
CA SER A 339 -10.26 16.99 -4.05
C SER A 339 -8.91 16.65 -3.45
N LEU A 340 -7.88 16.80 -4.29
CA LEU A 340 -6.51 16.47 -3.97
C LEU A 340 -5.56 17.52 -4.52
N ILE A 341 -4.60 17.95 -3.70
CA ILE A 341 -3.37 18.59 -4.17
C ILE A 341 -2.23 17.64 -3.87
N THR A 342 -1.42 17.31 -4.85
CA THR A 342 -0.29 16.42 -4.65
C THR A 342 0.93 16.84 -5.43
N GLU A 343 2.08 16.69 -4.82
CA GLU A 343 3.38 16.84 -5.45
C GLU A 343 3.98 15.46 -5.71
N THR A 344 4.60 15.25 -6.87
CA THR A 344 5.41 14.06 -7.10
C THR A 344 6.30 14.17 -8.32
N SER A 345 7.42 13.46 -8.28
CA SER A 345 8.31 13.22 -9.41
C SER A 345 8.16 11.82 -10.00
N TYR A 346 7.34 10.96 -9.38
CA TYR A 346 7.20 9.55 -9.73
C TYR A 346 5.81 9.23 -10.28
N TRP A 347 5.76 8.49 -11.40
CA TRP A 347 4.49 8.16 -12.04
C TRP A 347 3.64 7.18 -11.20
N THR A 348 4.27 6.26 -10.48
CA THR A 348 3.57 5.29 -9.61
C THR A 348 2.81 5.99 -8.49
N SER A 349 3.48 6.92 -7.79
CA SER A 349 2.85 7.73 -6.75
C SER A 349 1.78 8.65 -7.32
N ALA A 350 1.99 9.23 -8.51
CA ALA A 350 0.97 10.04 -9.17
C ALA A 350 -0.32 9.24 -9.40
N ILE A 351 -0.22 8.04 -9.96
CA ILE A 351 -1.38 7.16 -10.21
C ILE A 351 -2.10 6.80 -8.91
N GLN A 352 -1.37 6.40 -7.88
CA GLN A 352 -1.96 6.00 -6.62
C GLN A 352 -2.67 7.15 -5.92
N ARG A 353 -2.05 8.34 -5.90
CA ARG A 353 -2.62 9.54 -5.29
C ARG A 353 -3.84 10.03 -6.07
N LEU A 354 -3.75 10.15 -7.38
CA LEU A 354 -4.89 10.51 -8.23
C LEU A 354 -6.03 9.48 -8.15
N GLY A 355 -5.70 8.22 -7.91
CA GLY A 355 -6.66 7.16 -7.62
C GLY A 355 -7.41 7.30 -6.30
N ARG A 356 -7.06 8.25 -5.43
CA ARG A 356 -7.80 8.56 -4.18
C ARG A 356 -9.01 9.46 -4.40
N VAL A 357 -9.05 10.17 -5.50
CA VAL A 357 -10.13 11.10 -5.88
C VAL A 357 -10.93 10.53 -7.05
N GLY A 358 -12.20 10.87 -7.11
CA GLY A 358 -13.10 10.33 -8.14
C GLY A 358 -13.49 8.87 -7.88
N ARG A 359 -13.56 8.42 -6.63
CA ARG A 359 -13.98 7.05 -6.26
C ARG A 359 -15.48 6.92 -6.11
N LEU A 360 -16.12 7.87 -5.47
CA LEU A 360 -17.54 7.84 -5.13
C LEU A 360 -18.35 8.83 -5.97
N GLU A 361 -17.74 9.92 -6.36
CA GLU A 361 -18.31 11.00 -7.15
C GLU A 361 -17.22 11.68 -7.98
N ARG A 362 -17.61 12.62 -8.85
CA ARG A 362 -16.66 13.45 -9.61
C ARG A 362 -15.69 14.16 -8.67
N GLY A 363 -14.40 14.13 -9.02
CA GLY A 363 -13.35 14.74 -8.22
C GLY A 363 -12.57 15.82 -8.93
N GLU A 364 -11.76 16.56 -8.16
CA GLU A 364 -10.81 17.53 -8.66
C GLU A 364 -9.43 17.27 -8.09
N ALA A 365 -8.38 17.36 -8.91
CA ALA A 365 -7.02 17.19 -8.44
C ALA A 365 -6.06 18.22 -9.03
N VAL A 366 -5.06 18.60 -8.25
CA VAL A 366 -3.92 19.41 -8.68
C VAL A 366 -2.67 18.56 -8.55
N LEU A 367 -1.99 18.33 -9.66
CA LEU A 367 -0.72 17.63 -9.71
C LEU A 367 0.41 18.66 -9.90
N LEU A 368 1.24 18.77 -8.88
CA LEU A 368 2.44 19.60 -8.89
C LEU A 368 3.63 18.76 -9.31
N THR A 369 4.30 19.14 -10.39
CA THR A 369 5.45 18.39 -10.90
C THR A 369 6.62 19.30 -11.23
N ARG A 370 7.85 18.79 -11.13
CA ARG A 370 9.06 19.51 -11.57
C ARG A 370 9.18 19.55 -13.09
N LYS A 371 8.56 18.60 -13.79
CA LYS A 371 8.59 18.50 -15.24
C LYS A 371 7.35 19.12 -15.88
N ARG A 372 7.54 19.76 -17.01
CA ARG A 372 6.41 20.21 -17.84
C ARG A 372 5.80 18.99 -18.54
N LEU A 373 4.55 18.69 -18.25
CA LEU A 373 3.80 17.60 -18.88
C LEU A 373 3.15 18.01 -20.21
N THR A 374 3.14 19.31 -20.51
CA THR A 374 2.52 19.88 -21.73
C THR A 374 2.92 19.15 -23.04
N PRO A 375 4.20 18.78 -23.27
CA PRO A 375 4.58 18.08 -24.48
C PRO A 375 3.90 16.70 -24.65
N PHE A 376 3.59 16.04 -23.53
CA PHE A 376 2.98 14.72 -23.51
C PHE A 376 1.45 14.77 -23.68
N LEU A 377 0.86 15.93 -23.40
CA LEU A 377 -0.59 16.13 -23.47
C LEU A 377 -1.08 16.39 -24.92
N ARG A 378 -0.18 16.74 -25.84
CA ARG A 378 -0.50 16.95 -27.26
C ARG A 378 -1.74 17.82 -27.49
N ASN A 379 -1.91 18.87 -26.66
CA ASN A 379 -3.06 19.78 -26.67
C ASN A 379 -4.44 19.10 -26.47
N ARG A 380 -4.48 17.90 -25.88
CA ARG A 380 -5.73 17.22 -25.57
C ARG A 380 -6.36 17.82 -24.33
N GLU A 381 -7.64 18.15 -24.40
CA GLU A 381 -8.43 18.64 -23.25
C GLU A 381 -9.09 17.51 -22.45
N THR A 382 -9.22 16.36 -23.08
CA THR A 382 -9.85 15.17 -22.48
C THR A 382 -8.96 13.95 -22.69
N LEU A 383 -8.81 13.15 -21.65
CA LEU A 383 -8.05 11.88 -21.65
C LEU A 383 -8.85 10.79 -20.95
N THR A 384 -8.65 9.56 -21.36
CA THR A 384 -9.01 8.42 -20.52
C THR A 384 -8.02 8.28 -19.38
N ARG A 385 -8.39 7.55 -18.33
CA ARG A 385 -7.46 7.22 -17.23
C ARG A 385 -6.25 6.43 -17.76
N TYR A 386 -6.48 5.53 -18.69
CA TYR A 386 -5.41 4.74 -19.31
C TYR A 386 -4.38 5.63 -20.02
N GLU A 387 -4.84 6.53 -20.87
CA GLU A 387 -3.95 7.48 -21.58
C GLU A 387 -3.17 8.38 -20.59
N LEU A 388 -3.85 8.88 -19.53
CA LEU A 388 -3.16 9.65 -18.51
C LEU A 388 -2.05 8.82 -17.84
N GLU A 389 -2.34 7.61 -17.44
CA GLU A 389 -1.41 6.74 -16.70
C GLU A 389 -0.26 6.25 -17.57
N GLN A 390 -0.55 5.69 -18.75
CA GLN A 390 0.45 5.03 -19.58
C GLN A 390 1.17 5.97 -20.55
N GLU A 391 0.45 6.92 -21.16
CA GLU A 391 1.05 7.78 -22.18
C GLU A 391 1.62 9.08 -21.60
N VAL A 392 0.99 9.64 -20.57
CA VAL A 392 1.41 10.93 -20.01
C VAL A 392 2.31 10.75 -18.82
N LEU A 393 1.81 10.15 -17.73
CA LEU A 393 2.55 10.07 -16.46
C LEU A 393 3.78 9.17 -16.56
N LYS A 394 3.62 7.97 -17.11
CA LYS A 394 4.72 7.01 -17.26
C LYS A 394 5.83 7.52 -18.18
N SER A 395 5.48 8.26 -19.24
CA SER A 395 6.45 8.83 -20.17
C SER A 395 7.15 10.08 -19.65
N ALA A 396 6.48 10.86 -18.79
CA ALA A 396 6.98 12.14 -18.32
C ALA A 396 7.68 12.09 -16.99
N LEU A 397 7.22 11.24 -16.07
CA LEU A 397 7.73 11.14 -14.70
C LEU A 397 8.71 9.98 -14.57
N LYS A 398 9.54 10.03 -13.55
CA LYS A 398 10.47 8.94 -13.23
C LYS A 398 9.71 7.71 -12.76
N GLU A 399 10.22 6.54 -13.08
CA GLU A 399 9.86 5.33 -12.37
C GLU A 399 10.36 5.48 -10.93
N THR A 400 9.54 5.07 -9.95
CA THR A 400 10.06 4.91 -8.60
C THR A 400 11.19 3.90 -8.69
N SER A 401 12.40 4.38 -8.71
CA SER A 401 13.49 3.47 -8.46
C SER A 401 13.25 2.96 -7.03
N GLY A 402 13.04 1.67 -6.85
CA GLY A 402 13.13 1.03 -5.55
C GLY A 402 14.44 1.33 -4.84
N ALA A 403 15.35 2.02 -5.52
CA ALA A 403 16.65 2.47 -5.07
C ALA A 403 16.65 3.50 -3.92
N MET A 404 15.54 4.19 -3.64
CA MET A 404 15.50 5.02 -2.43
C MET A 404 15.27 4.22 -1.15
N VAL A 405 15.01 2.93 -1.26
CA VAL A 405 14.92 2.02 -0.12
C VAL A 405 15.86 0.84 -0.36
N SER A 406 17.06 1.10 -0.83
CA SER A 406 18.16 0.12 -0.81
C SER A 406 18.70 -0.13 0.61
N GLY A 407 18.15 0.54 1.61
CA GLY A 407 18.32 0.16 3.00
C GLY A 407 17.37 -0.97 3.31
N GLU A 408 17.90 -2.11 3.63
CA GLU A 408 17.26 -3.31 4.09
C GLU A 408 16.04 -3.02 4.97
N MET A 409 14.83 -3.04 4.38
CA MET A 409 13.59 -2.90 5.15
C MET A 409 13.26 -4.16 5.94
N PHE A 410 14.00 -5.26 5.71
CA PHE A 410 13.85 -6.49 6.46
C PHE A 410 14.75 -6.48 7.69
N ARG A 411 14.14 -6.49 8.86
CA ARG A 411 14.87 -6.69 10.12
C ARG A 411 15.60 -8.01 10.06
N GLY A 412 16.87 -8.01 10.37
CA GLY A 412 17.68 -9.25 10.53
C GLY A 412 18.90 -9.40 9.64
N ASP A 413 19.08 -8.59 8.62
CA ASP A 413 20.29 -8.59 7.79
C ASP A 413 21.15 -7.36 8.07
N SER A 414 21.69 -7.22 9.25
CA SER A 414 22.42 -6.05 9.74
C SER A 414 21.53 -4.78 9.84
N TYR A 415 21.73 -3.99 10.88
CA TYR A 415 21.08 -2.69 11.00
C TYR A 415 21.50 -1.84 9.80
N PRO A 416 20.56 -1.28 9.04
CA PRO A 416 20.92 -0.37 7.97
C PRO A 416 21.60 0.85 8.62
N PHE A 417 22.87 0.98 8.34
CA PHE A 417 23.62 2.18 8.67
C PHE A 417 23.78 3.00 7.41
N ILE A 418 23.51 4.29 7.50
CA ILE A 418 23.87 5.25 6.48
C ILE A 418 25.19 5.87 6.92
N VAL A 419 26.15 5.90 6.01
CA VAL A 419 27.36 6.69 6.19
C VAL A 419 27.01 8.13 5.79
N VAL A 420 26.94 8.99 6.78
CA VAL A 420 26.75 10.42 6.55
C VAL A 420 28.11 11.07 6.35
N ASP A 421 28.35 11.56 5.15
CA ASP A 421 29.56 12.35 4.82
C ASP A 421 29.31 13.82 5.16
N ARG A 422 29.99 14.29 6.18
CA ARG A 422 30.04 15.72 6.55
C ARG A 422 31.47 16.29 6.31
N GLY A 423 31.99 16.04 5.13
CA GLY A 423 33.35 16.48 4.77
C GLY A 423 34.45 15.72 5.54
N ASN A 424 35.06 16.28 6.55
CA ASN A 424 36.17 15.65 7.28
C ASN A 424 35.72 14.63 8.35
N ASN A 425 34.42 14.47 8.59
CA ASN A 425 33.86 13.58 9.61
C ASN A 425 32.78 12.68 9.04
N ASN A 426 33.21 11.51 8.59
CA ASN A 426 32.28 10.46 8.20
C ASN A 426 31.88 9.64 9.42
N PHE A 427 30.60 9.47 9.65
CA PHE A 427 30.09 8.60 10.70
C PHE A 427 28.92 7.74 10.22
N ALA A 428 28.86 6.51 10.71
CA ALA A 428 27.76 5.62 10.47
C ALA A 428 26.69 5.83 11.55
N MET A 429 25.43 5.99 11.15
CA MET A 429 24.31 6.07 12.08
C MET A 429 23.16 5.19 11.61
N PRO A 430 22.30 4.71 12.54
CA PRO A 430 21.10 3.98 12.17
C PRO A 430 20.25 4.76 11.17
N TYR A 431 19.68 4.06 10.18
CA TYR A 431 18.89 4.67 9.11
C TYR A 431 17.80 5.61 9.65
N THR A 432 17.13 5.20 10.74
CA THR A 432 16.12 6.03 11.40
C THR A 432 16.68 7.33 11.96
N GLU A 433 17.87 7.29 12.57
CA GLU A 433 18.55 8.48 13.09
C GLU A 433 19.11 9.34 11.95
N ALA A 434 19.61 8.70 10.89
CA ALA A 434 20.09 9.41 9.70
C ALA A 434 18.95 10.17 9.01
N ILE A 435 17.78 9.55 8.87
CA ILE A 435 16.60 10.26 8.37
C ILE A 435 16.29 11.47 9.25
N PHE A 436 16.31 11.35 10.57
CA PHE A 436 16.04 12.47 11.48
C PHE A 436 17.13 13.55 11.43
N SER A 437 18.38 13.16 11.26
CA SER A 437 19.51 14.10 11.24
C SER A 437 19.77 14.76 9.87
N MET A 438 19.41 14.10 8.77
CA MET A 438 19.51 14.67 7.42
C MET A 438 18.60 15.87 7.20
N PHE A 439 17.62 16.06 8.04
CA PHE A 439 16.61 17.09 7.88
C PHE A 439 16.89 18.39 8.69
N ASP A 440 17.93 18.39 9.52
CA ASP A 440 18.55 19.62 10.03
C ASP A 440 19.60 20.19 9.05
N ILE A 441 19.83 19.52 7.91
CA ILE A 441 20.77 19.98 6.89
C ILE A 441 19.98 20.67 5.78
N ASP A 442 20.33 21.92 5.52
CA ASP A 442 19.77 22.75 4.45
C ASP A 442 19.46 21.96 3.15
N ASP A 443 18.31 22.28 2.55
CA ASP A 443 17.75 21.70 1.31
C ASP A 443 18.70 21.69 0.08
N ASP A 444 19.91 22.24 0.20
CA ASP A 444 20.89 22.37 -0.89
C ASP A 444 21.71 21.09 -1.18
N PHE A 445 21.59 20.05 -0.38
CA PHE A 445 22.38 18.81 -0.51
C PHE A 445 21.63 17.61 -1.13
N VAL A 446 20.39 17.76 -1.54
CA VAL A 446 19.65 16.72 -2.29
C VAL A 446 19.61 17.08 -3.76
N THR A 447 20.73 16.93 -4.44
CA THR A 447 20.81 16.97 -5.90
C THR A 447 20.53 15.58 -6.48
#